data_3a22e5404ceb9f8f94a74eadb9402150
#
_entry.id   3a22e5404ceb9f8f94a74eadb9402150
#
_cell.length_a   1.000
_cell.length_b   1.000
_cell.length_c   1.000
_cell.angle_alpha   90.00
_cell.angle_beta   90.00
_cell.angle_gamma   90.00
#
_symmetry.space_group_name_H-M   'P 1'
#
loop_
_entity.id
_entity.type
_entity.pdbx_description
1 polymer ?
#
loop_
_entity_poly.entity_id
_entity_poly.type
_entity_poly.pdbx_seq_one_letter_code
_entity_poly.pdbx_strand_id
1 'polypeptide(L)' 'MYIVRFNGVEYVCDTFRQAVATARIAVTHGDVATILDDEGEEVASFHPMEE' A
#
# COMPACT_ATOMS: atom_id res chain seq x y z
N MET A 1 0.45 -3.52 12.92
CA MET A 1 1.41 -2.82 12.05
C MET A 1 1.28 -3.33 10.64
N TYR A 2 1.34 -2.42 9.67
CA TYR A 2 1.19 -2.78 8.27
C TYR A 2 2.32 -2.14 7.48
N ILE A 3 2.64 -2.76 6.35
CA ILE A 3 3.68 -2.26 5.46
C ILE A 3 3.03 -2.01 4.11
N VAL A 4 3.23 -0.80 3.57
CA VAL A 4 2.75 -0.46 2.24
C VAL A 4 3.96 -0.43 1.32
N ARG A 5 3.92 -1.26 0.28
CA ARG A 5 5.02 -1.35 -0.68
C ARG A 5 4.57 -0.81 -2.02
N PHE A 6 5.29 0.17 -2.52
CA PHE A 6 5.06 0.66 -3.88
C PHE A 6 6.34 1.30 -4.39
N ASN A 7 6.53 1.21 -5.69
CA ASN A 7 7.68 1.84 -6.37
C ASN A 7 9.01 1.42 -5.74
N GLY A 8 9.09 0.17 -5.24
CA GLY A 8 10.32 -0.33 -4.64
C GLY A 8 10.62 0.19 -3.25
N VAL A 9 9.69 0.91 -2.65
CA VAL A 9 9.85 1.51 -1.32
C VAL A 9 8.80 0.92 -0.39
N GLU A 10 9.17 0.74 0.88
CA GLU A 10 8.26 0.21 1.88
C GLU A 10 8.05 1.25 2.96
N TYR A 11 6.78 1.44 3.35
CA TYR A 11 6.39 2.35 4.42
C TYR A 11 5.69 1.56 5.50
N VAL A 12 6.06 1.82 6.76
CA VAL A 12 5.46 1.17 7.90
C VAL A 12 4.34 2.06 8.44
N CYS A 13 3.15 1.47 8.61
CA CYS A 13 1.98 2.18 9.12
C CYS A 13 1.48 1.48 10.37
N ASP A 14 0.99 2.24 11.33
CA ASP A 14 0.52 1.69 12.59
C ASP A 14 -0.83 1.01 12.44
N THR A 15 -1.69 1.52 11.58
CA THR A 15 -3.05 1.03 11.43
C THR A 15 -3.34 0.72 9.97
N PHE A 16 -4.35 -0.12 9.76
CA PHE A 16 -4.78 -0.43 8.40
C PHE A 16 -5.29 0.81 7.69
N ARG A 17 -5.96 1.69 8.43
CA ARG A 17 -6.47 2.93 7.84
C ARG A 17 -5.33 3.78 7.28
N GLN A 18 -4.23 3.87 8.02
CA GLN A 18 -3.07 4.62 7.54
C GLN A 18 -2.47 3.96 6.31
N ALA A 19 -2.44 2.63 6.32
CA ALA A 19 -1.90 1.89 5.19
C ALA A 19 -2.73 2.13 3.94
N VAL A 20 -4.06 2.13 4.08
CA VAL A 20 -4.95 2.39 2.95
C VAL A 20 -4.74 3.80 2.43
N ALA A 21 -4.62 4.78 3.31
CA ALA A 21 -4.40 6.17 2.90
C ALA A 21 -3.09 6.29 2.11
N THR A 22 -2.03 5.64 2.59
CA THR A 22 -0.75 5.67 1.90
C THR A 22 -0.85 4.99 0.53
N ALA A 23 -1.54 3.85 0.47
CA ALA A 23 -1.71 3.14 -0.79
C ALA A 23 -2.48 3.99 -1.80
N ARG A 24 -3.47 4.74 -1.35
CA ARG A 24 -4.26 5.58 -2.24
C ARG A 24 -3.41 6.71 -2.82
N ILE A 25 -2.49 7.24 -2.03
CA ILE A 25 -1.58 8.26 -2.54
C ILE A 25 -0.72 7.67 -3.66
N ALA A 26 -0.19 6.45 -3.45
CA ALA A 26 0.61 5.80 -4.47
C ALA A 26 -0.18 5.59 -5.76
N VAL A 27 -1.43 5.15 -5.62
CA VAL A 27 -2.29 4.92 -6.78
C VAL A 27 -2.55 6.23 -7.53
N THR A 28 -2.69 7.33 -6.79
CA THR A 28 -2.88 8.63 -7.40
C THR A 28 -1.70 9.01 -8.27
N HIS A 29 -0.51 8.55 -7.91
CA HIS A 29 0.69 8.81 -8.69
C HIS A 29 0.93 7.76 -9.78
N GLY A 30 0.01 6.83 -9.94
CA GLY A 30 0.12 5.83 -11.00
C GLY A 30 0.86 4.57 -10.60
N ASP A 31 1.08 4.35 -9.32
CA ASP A 31 1.82 3.19 -8.83
C ASP A 31 0.88 2.13 -8.30
N VAL A 32 1.32 0.87 -8.39
CA VAL A 32 0.62 -0.23 -7.74
C VAL A 32 1.12 -0.32 -6.30
N ALA A 33 0.19 -0.38 -5.36
CA ALA A 33 0.53 -0.44 -3.93
C ALA A 33 0.04 -1.74 -3.35
N THR A 34 0.85 -2.38 -2.52
CA THR A 34 0.51 -3.61 -1.85
C THR A 34 0.62 -3.38 -0.34
N ILE A 35 -0.38 -3.83 0.40
CA ILE A 35 -0.38 -3.73 1.86
C ILE A 35 -0.09 -5.11 2.42
N LEU A 36 0.93 -5.18 3.29
CA LEU A 36 1.34 -6.41 3.95
C LEU A 36 1.09 -6.29 5.44
N ASP A 37 0.79 -7.41 6.08
CA ASP A 37 0.64 -7.42 7.54
C ASP A 37 2.02 -7.56 8.20
N ASP A 38 2.02 -7.65 9.54
CA ASP A 38 3.28 -7.73 10.26
C ASP A 38 3.96 -9.08 10.12
N GLU A 39 3.32 -10.03 9.44
CA GLU A 39 3.94 -11.29 9.10
C GLU A 39 4.41 -11.33 7.65
N GLY A 40 4.25 -10.24 6.95
CA GLY A 40 4.70 -10.15 5.58
C GLY A 40 3.73 -10.71 4.55
N GLU A 41 2.50 -10.98 4.95
CA GLU A 41 1.49 -11.50 4.02
C GLU A 41 0.69 -10.37 3.41
N GLU A 42 0.42 -10.48 2.13
CA GLU A 42 -0.37 -9.47 1.44
C GLU A 42 -1.82 -9.54 1.90
N VAL A 43 -2.32 -8.43 2.42
CA VAL A 43 -3.71 -8.35 2.89
C VAL A 43 -4.55 -7.51 1.96
N ALA A 44 -3.94 -6.70 1.11
CA ALA A 44 -4.68 -5.88 0.16
C ALA A 44 -3.73 -5.39 -0.92
N SER A 45 -4.27 -5.07 -2.09
CA SER A 45 -3.47 -4.44 -3.13
C SER A 45 -4.36 -3.43 -3.85
N PHE A 46 -3.73 -2.37 -4.34
CA PHE A 46 -4.42 -1.28 -5.03
C PHE A 46 -3.71 -1.02 -6.34
N HIS A 47 -4.50 -0.82 -7.37
CA HIS A 47 -3.97 -0.58 -8.71
C HIS A 47 -4.50 0.75 -9.22
N PRO A 48 -3.68 1.50 -9.97
CA PRO A 48 -4.19 2.73 -10.59
C PRO A 48 -5.27 2.39 -11.59
N MET A 49 -6.24 3.28 -11.68
CA MET A 49 -7.30 3.12 -12.63
C MET A 49 -6.77 3.45 -14.01
N GLU A 50 -7.03 2.58 -14.97
CA GLU A 50 -6.61 2.80 -16.35
C GLU A 50 -7.81 2.92 -17.24
N GLU A 51 -7.62 3.66 -18.28
CA GLU A 51 -8.68 3.88 -19.26
C GLU A 51 -8.46 3.11 -20.51
#